data_5dafb07216dc5b6e873ad66c9a93e73e
#
_entry.id   5dafb07216dc5b6e873ad66c9a93e73e
#
_cell.length_a   1.000
_cell.length_b   1.000
_cell.length_c   1.000
_cell.angle_alpha   90.00
_cell.angle_beta   90.00
_cell.angle_gamma   90.00
#
_symmetry.space_group_name_H-M   'P 1'
#
loop_
_entity.id
_entity.type
_entity.pdbx_description
1 polymer ?
#
loop_
_entity_poly.entity_id
_entity_poly.type
_entity_poly.pdbx_seq_one_letter_code
_entity_poly.pdbx_strand_id
1 'polypeptide(L)'
;YYVYNIGFLYSFIISLGLIYFSNQFCNESYLKRIFHISLIAFLLSIPITIKNFYEINLLSPLINILFVPLMSFVIFPFTIFTFLFPILNSIYTILIQILEVLSFLCSKVAIVIILKDISFFIILLYYIVIIWLIQHLTVRNVFLLIFFLLFHSNLCYLDKSMSITTLD
;
A
#
# COMPACT_ATOMS: atom_id res chain seq x y z
N TYR A 1 -8.08 16.98 -15.95
CA TYR A 1 -8.85 15.73 -15.80
C TYR A 1 -8.00 14.59 -15.25
N TYR A 2 -6.77 14.37 -15.76
CA TYR A 2 -5.91 13.26 -15.32
C TYR A 2 -5.35 13.40 -13.90
N VAL A 3 -5.18 14.60 -13.38
CA VAL A 3 -4.62 14.87 -12.04
C VAL A 3 -5.51 14.33 -10.91
N TYR A 4 -6.82 14.18 -11.17
CA TYR A 4 -7.77 13.61 -10.22
C TYR A 4 -7.92 12.09 -10.34
N ASN A 5 -7.18 11.45 -11.25
CA ASN A 5 -7.16 9.99 -11.34
C ASN A 5 -6.41 9.42 -10.14
N ILE A 6 -7.07 8.54 -9.40
CA ILE A 6 -6.52 7.92 -8.18
C ILE A 6 -5.21 7.20 -8.49
N GLY A 7 -5.13 6.46 -9.59
CA GLY A 7 -3.92 5.77 -10.02
C GLY A 7 -2.75 6.73 -10.28
N PHE A 8 -3.02 7.88 -10.90
CA PHE A 8 -2.01 8.93 -11.09
C PHE A 8 -1.50 9.47 -9.75
N LEU A 9 -2.42 9.79 -8.81
CA LEU A 9 -2.06 10.30 -7.48
C LEU A 9 -1.17 9.32 -6.73
N TYR A 10 -1.54 8.02 -6.70
CA TYR A 10 -0.71 6.99 -6.07
C TYR A 10 0.68 6.91 -6.71
N SER A 11 0.75 6.77 -8.04
CA SER A 11 2.02 6.63 -8.74
C SER A 11 2.91 7.86 -8.53
N PHE A 12 2.35 9.05 -8.60
CA PHE A 12 3.09 10.30 -8.47
C PHE A 12 3.64 10.51 -7.04
N ILE A 13 2.77 10.39 -6.02
CA ILE A 13 3.15 10.62 -4.62
C ILE A 13 4.13 9.57 -4.14
N ILE A 14 3.88 8.28 -4.46
CA ILE A 14 4.79 7.20 -4.06
C ILE A 14 6.14 7.36 -4.76
N SER A 15 6.18 7.64 -6.07
CA SER A 15 7.43 7.81 -6.80
C SER A 15 8.25 8.99 -6.28
N LEU A 16 7.62 10.14 -6.05
CA LEU A 16 8.29 11.31 -5.46
C LEU A 16 8.85 10.99 -4.08
N GLY A 17 8.06 10.34 -3.23
CA GLY A 17 8.49 9.97 -1.90
C GLY A 17 9.66 8.98 -1.92
N LEU A 18 9.59 7.95 -2.77
CA LEU A 18 10.68 6.98 -2.91
C LEU A 18 11.97 7.62 -3.42
N ILE A 19 11.90 8.54 -4.39
CA ILE A 19 13.07 9.29 -4.87
C ILE A 19 13.66 10.13 -3.73
N TYR A 20 12.82 10.85 -2.99
CA TYR A 20 13.27 11.72 -1.89
C TYR A 20 13.96 10.95 -0.75
N PHE A 21 13.43 9.77 -0.40
CA PHE A 21 13.96 8.95 0.69
C PHE A 21 14.97 7.88 0.23
N SER A 22 15.25 7.73 -1.06
CA SER A 22 16.10 6.67 -1.63
C SER A 22 17.49 6.58 -0.99
N ASN A 23 18.10 7.71 -0.68
CA ASN A 23 19.45 7.78 -0.12
C ASN A 23 19.57 7.17 1.28
N GLN A 24 18.47 7.08 2.04
CA GLN A 24 18.49 6.54 3.39
C GLN A 24 18.76 5.02 3.44
N PHE A 25 18.48 4.31 2.34
CA PHE A 25 18.48 2.84 2.29
C PHE A 25 19.52 2.24 1.34
N CYS A 26 20.42 3.07 0.78
CA CYS A 26 21.42 2.61 -0.21
C CYS A 26 22.38 1.56 0.34
N ASN A 27 22.69 1.61 1.65
CA ASN A 27 23.68 0.72 2.29
C ASN A 27 23.05 -0.51 2.96
N GLU A 28 21.75 -0.74 2.79
CA GLU A 28 21.07 -1.86 3.42
C GLU A 28 21.10 -3.14 2.57
N SER A 29 20.92 -4.27 3.24
CA SER A 29 20.76 -5.56 2.55
C SER A 29 19.48 -5.55 1.70
N TYR A 30 19.46 -6.31 0.61
CA TYR A 30 18.38 -6.34 -0.38
C TYR A 30 16.98 -6.51 0.24
N LEU A 31 16.80 -7.46 1.16
CA LEU A 31 15.51 -7.72 1.82
C LEU A 31 15.08 -6.56 2.72
N LYS A 32 16.02 -5.99 3.49
CA LYS A 32 15.72 -4.81 4.32
C LYS A 32 15.31 -3.61 3.47
N ARG A 33 16.00 -3.39 2.37
CA ARG A 33 15.67 -2.31 1.42
C ARG A 33 14.28 -2.48 0.81
N ILE A 34 13.90 -3.69 0.38
CA ILE A 34 12.54 -3.96 -0.12
C ILE A 34 11.50 -3.68 0.97
N PHE A 35 11.76 -4.13 2.20
CA PHE A 35 10.85 -3.87 3.33
C PHE A 35 10.67 -2.37 3.58
N HIS A 36 11.77 -1.59 3.65
CA HIS A 36 11.69 -0.13 3.84
C HIS A 36 10.98 0.57 2.69
N ILE A 37 11.27 0.20 1.44
CA ILE A 37 10.58 0.73 0.27
C ILE A 37 9.08 0.46 0.34
N SER A 38 8.70 -0.78 0.67
CA SER A 38 7.29 -1.17 0.83
C SER A 38 6.61 -0.42 1.97
N LEU A 39 7.31 -0.23 3.08
CA LEU A 39 6.81 0.52 4.23
C LEU A 39 6.58 1.99 3.88
N ILE A 40 7.54 2.64 3.21
CA ILE A 40 7.41 4.03 2.77
C ILE A 40 6.27 4.19 1.77
N ALA A 41 6.19 3.31 0.77
CA ALA A 41 5.11 3.33 -0.21
C ALA A 41 3.74 3.17 0.48
N PHE A 42 3.63 2.26 1.44
CA PHE A 42 2.44 2.08 2.25
C PHE A 42 2.09 3.35 3.05
N LEU A 43 3.04 3.93 3.78
CA LEU A 43 2.83 5.13 4.57
C LEU A 43 2.35 6.31 3.72
N LEU A 44 2.98 6.53 2.56
CA LEU A 44 2.61 7.61 1.64
C LEU A 44 1.24 7.37 0.99
N SER A 45 0.83 6.12 0.84
CA SER A 45 -0.49 5.77 0.28
C SER A 45 -1.64 6.00 1.26
N ILE A 46 -1.39 5.95 2.59
CA ILE A 46 -2.42 6.01 3.64
C ILE A 46 -3.44 7.14 3.42
N PRO A 47 -3.05 8.44 3.25
CA PRO A 47 -4.03 9.50 3.15
C PRO A 47 -4.93 9.40 1.91
N ILE A 48 -4.36 8.95 0.78
CA ILE A 48 -5.12 8.73 -0.46
C ILE A 48 -6.08 7.55 -0.29
N THR A 49 -5.61 6.47 0.36
CA THR A 49 -6.41 5.27 0.60
C THR A 49 -7.59 5.58 1.51
N ILE A 50 -7.39 6.29 2.61
CA ILE A 50 -8.47 6.71 3.51
C ILE A 50 -9.50 7.55 2.76
N LYS A 51 -9.04 8.51 1.95
CA LYS A 51 -9.94 9.42 1.24
C LYS A 51 -10.81 8.74 0.19
N ASN A 52 -10.30 7.69 -0.46
CA ASN A 52 -10.98 7.08 -1.60
C ASN A 52 -11.63 5.73 -1.29
N PHE A 53 -11.09 4.97 -0.33
CA PHE A 53 -11.54 3.60 -0.03
C PHE A 53 -12.06 3.43 1.38
N TYR A 54 -11.83 4.38 2.29
CA TYR A 54 -12.26 4.32 3.70
C TYR A 54 -11.73 3.12 4.48
N GLU A 55 -10.71 2.44 3.96
CA GLU A 55 -10.12 1.26 4.58
C GLU A 55 -8.60 1.22 4.35
N ILE A 56 -7.88 0.58 5.28
CA ILE A 56 -6.43 0.33 5.17
C ILE A 56 -6.14 -1.10 5.59
N ASN A 57 -5.35 -1.81 4.78
CA ASN A 57 -4.81 -3.11 5.14
C ASN A 57 -3.40 -2.95 5.74
N LEU A 58 -3.26 -3.22 7.03
CA LEU A 58 -1.98 -3.07 7.75
C LEU A 58 -0.91 -4.07 7.32
N LEU A 59 -1.29 -5.19 6.70
CA LEU A 59 -0.34 -6.20 6.24
C LEU A 59 0.23 -5.91 4.85
N SER A 60 -0.24 -4.86 4.17
CA SER A 60 0.25 -4.50 2.82
C SER A 60 1.76 -4.42 2.70
N PRO A 61 2.54 -3.81 3.63
CA PRO A 61 4.00 -3.77 3.51
C PRO A 61 4.65 -5.15 3.51
N LEU A 62 4.12 -6.08 4.32
CA LEU A 62 4.64 -7.46 4.40
C LEU A 62 4.29 -8.26 3.14
N ILE A 63 3.07 -8.11 2.65
CA ILE A 63 2.59 -8.74 1.41
C ILE A 63 3.48 -8.28 0.23
N ASN A 64 3.81 -7.01 0.17
CA ASN A 64 4.64 -6.44 -0.89
C ASN A 64 6.08 -7.00 -0.92
N ILE A 65 6.63 -7.48 0.20
CA ILE A 65 7.94 -8.16 0.21
C ILE A 65 7.93 -9.37 -0.73
N LEU A 66 6.82 -10.08 -0.78
CA LEU A 66 6.65 -11.25 -1.65
C LEU A 66 6.24 -10.85 -3.07
N PHE A 67 5.23 -9.98 -3.20
CA PHE A 67 4.63 -9.64 -4.49
C PHE A 67 5.52 -8.77 -5.37
N VAL A 68 6.28 -7.82 -4.79
CA VAL A 68 7.13 -6.93 -5.58
C VAL A 68 8.23 -7.71 -6.33
N PRO A 69 9.02 -8.60 -5.70
CA PRO A 69 9.98 -9.42 -6.43
C PRO A 69 9.31 -10.37 -7.43
N LEU A 70 8.20 -11.00 -7.04
CA LEU A 70 7.46 -11.93 -7.89
C LEU A 70 6.99 -11.23 -9.18
N MET A 71 6.39 -10.07 -9.06
CA MET A 71 5.93 -9.28 -10.20
C MET A 71 7.09 -8.79 -11.06
N SER A 72 8.16 -8.25 -10.44
CA SER A 72 9.27 -7.62 -11.16
C SER A 72 10.20 -8.61 -11.85
N PHE A 73 10.50 -9.76 -11.21
CA PHE A 73 11.48 -10.70 -11.74
C PHE A 73 10.87 -11.92 -12.43
N VAL A 74 9.63 -12.27 -12.13
CA VAL A 74 8.98 -13.45 -12.69
C VAL A 74 7.89 -13.04 -13.68
N ILE A 75 6.84 -12.40 -13.20
CA ILE A 75 5.65 -12.15 -14.02
C ILE A 75 5.95 -11.19 -15.18
N PHE A 76 6.55 -10.03 -14.89
CA PHE A 76 6.80 -9.01 -15.90
C PHE A 76 7.74 -9.50 -17.03
N PRO A 77 8.92 -10.13 -16.78
CA PRO A 77 9.73 -10.69 -17.84
C PRO A 77 9.01 -11.79 -18.63
N PHE A 78 8.31 -12.70 -17.91
CA PHE A 78 7.55 -13.77 -18.58
C PHE A 78 6.43 -13.24 -19.49
N THR A 79 5.77 -12.16 -19.11
CA THR A 79 4.76 -11.49 -19.95
C THR A 79 5.37 -11.07 -21.28
N ILE A 80 6.57 -10.46 -21.26
CA ILE A 80 7.28 -10.03 -22.47
C ILE A 80 7.67 -11.25 -23.32
N PHE A 81 8.21 -12.31 -22.71
CA PHE A 81 8.58 -13.53 -23.41
C PHE A 81 7.38 -14.24 -24.04
N THR A 82 6.24 -14.31 -23.34
CA THR A 82 5.01 -14.92 -23.86
C THR A 82 4.44 -14.13 -25.02
N PHE A 83 4.58 -12.79 -24.99
CA PHE A 83 4.17 -11.97 -26.12
C PHE A 83 5.01 -12.24 -27.37
N LEU A 84 6.33 -12.50 -27.23
CA LEU A 84 7.22 -12.85 -28.34
C LEU A 84 7.09 -14.31 -28.78
N PHE A 85 6.83 -15.20 -27.84
CA PHE A 85 6.77 -16.66 -28.07
C PHE A 85 5.47 -17.23 -27.51
N PRO A 86 4.37 -17.30 -28.28
CA PRO A 86 3.07 -17.78 -27.83
C PRO A 86 3.06 -19.20 -27.28
N ILE A 87 4.06 -20.02 -27.64
CA ILE A 87 4.21 -21.40 -27.11
C ILE A 87 4.38 -21.43 -25.58
N LEU A 88 4.85 -20.34 -24.96
CA LEU A 88 5.01 -20.20 -23.53
C LEU A 88 3.72 -19.87 -22.77
N ASN A 89 2.61 -19.68 -23.49
CA ASN A 89 1.34 -19.27 -22.90
C ASN A 89 0.84 -20.25 -21.82
N SER A 90 1.03 -21.55 -22.03
CA SER A 90 0.63 -22.57 -21.04
C SER A 90 1.37 -22.42 -19.71
N ILE A 91 2.69 -22.15 -19.75
CA ILE A 91 3.50 -21.92 -18.54
C ILE A 91 3.09 -20.62 -17.88
N TYR A 92 2.86 -19.58 -18.67
CA TYR A 92 2.40 -18.27 -18.17
C TYR A 92 1.07 -18.36 -17.45
N THR A 93 0.11 -19.13 -18.01
CA THR A 93 -1.19 -19.35 -17.35
C THR A 93 -1.04 -19.99 -15.98
N ILE A 94 -0.14 -20.98 -15.84
CA ILE A 94 0.15 -21.61 -14.54
C ILE A 94 0.73 -20.58 -13.55
N LEU A 95 1.65 -19.72 -14.00
CA LEU A 95 2.22 -18.67 -13.16
C LEU A 95 1.15 -17.67 -12.66
N ILE A 96 0.20 -17.31 -13.54
CA ILE A 96 -0.91 -16.44 -13.15
C ILE A 96 -1.84 -17.13 -12.15
N GLN A 97 -2.15 -18.41 -12.33
CA GLN A 97 -2.96 -19.17 -11.36
C GLN A 97 -2.28 -19.23 -9.99
N ILE A 98 -0.98 -19.45 -9.95
CA ILE A 98 -0.22 -19.41 -8.68
C ILE A 98 -0.32 -18.03 -8.02
N LEU A 99 -0.20 -16.95 -8.81
CA LEU A 99 -0.35 -15.58 -8.32
C LEU A 99 -1.75 -15.32 -7.74
N GLU A 100 -2.78 -15.80 -8.41
CA GLU A 100 -4.18 -15.67 -7.96
C GLU A 100 -4.41 -16.41 -6.64
N VAL A 101 -3.92 -17.65 -6.52
CA VAL A 101 -4.01 -18.43 -5.28
C VAL A 101 -3.26 -17.73 -4.13
N LEU A 102 -2.04 -17.23 -4.38
CA LEU A 102 -1.28 -16.46 -3.41
C LEU A 102 -2.04 -15.20 -2.97
N SER A 103 -2.59 -14.45 -3.91
CA SER A 103 -3.39 -13.26 -3.64
C SER A 103 -4.62 -13.58 -2.79
N PHE A 104 -5.33 -14.66 -3.11
CA PHE A 104 -6.47 -15.14 -2.34
C PHE A 104 -6.08 -15.55 -0.92
N LEU A 105 -4.95 -16.23 -0.71
CA LEU A 105 -4.46 -16.57 0.62
C LEU A 105 -4.10 -15.30 1.43
N CYS A 106 -3.44 -14.34 0.80
CA CYS A 106 -3.11 -13.07 1.44
C CYS A 106 -4.36 -12.27 1.81
N SER A 107 -5.41 -12.31 1.01
CA SER A 107 -6.68 -11.61 1.30
C SER A 107 -7.38 -12.17 2.55
N LYS A 108 -7.25 -13.47 2.82
CA LYS A 108 -7.82 -14.09 4.04
C LYS A 108 -7.11 -13.68 5.33
N VAL A 109 -5.84 -13.31 5.25
CA VAL A 109 -5.03 -12.89 6.41
C VAL A 109 -5.03 -11.37 6.56
N ALA A 110 -5.64 -10.64 5.63
CA ALA A 110 -5.67 -9.18 5.63
C ALA A 110 -6.28 -8.62 6.93
N ILE A 111 -5.55 -7.69 7.58
CA ILE A 111 -6.04 -6.92 8.72
C ILE A 111 -6.49 -5.56 8.19
N VAL A 112 -7.80 -5.44 7.96
CA VAL A 112 -8.41 -4.23 7.40
C VAL A 112 -8.95 -3.37 8.53
N ILE A 113 -8.57 -2.08 8.55
CA ILE A 113 -9.10 -1.06 9.45
C ILE A 113 -10.01 -0.15 8.62
N ILE A 114 -11.27 -0.05 9.04
CA ILE A 114 -12.24 0.88 8.44
C ILE A 114 -12.08 2.25 9.10
N LEU A 115 -12.05 3.30 8.29
CA LEU A 115 -11.79 4.66 8.71
C LEU A 115 -12.88 5.61 8.17
N LYS A 116 -13.11 6.72 8.88
CA LYS A 116 -14.02 7.76 8.43
C LYS A 116 -13.40 8.61 7.31
N ASP A 117 -14.27 9.24 6.49
CA ASP A 117 -13.82 10.25 5.53
C ASP A 117 -13.04 11.37 6.22
N ILE A 118 -11.98 11.81 5.57
CA ILE A 118 -11.10 12.88 6.07
C ILE A 118 -11.21 14.13 5.20
N SER A 119 -11.29 15.29 5.87
CA SER A 119 -11.25 16.58 5.17
C SER A 119 -9.86 16.82 4.56
N PHE A 120 -9.79 17.69 3.57
CA PHE A 120 -8.54 18.05 2.90
C PHE A 120 -7.44 18.53 3.87
N PHE A 121 -7.81 19.30 4.90
CA PHE A 121 -6.85 19.76 5.92
C PHE A 121 -6.25 18.61 6.73
N ILE A 122 -7.05 17.60 7.05
CA ILE A 122 -6.58 16.40 7.75
C ILE A 122 -5.62 15.61 6.88
N ILE A 123 -5.88 15.48 5.57
CA ILE A 123 -4.95 14.84 4.62
C ILE A 123 -3.57 15.51 4.66
N LEU A 124 -3.54 16.83 4.66
CA LEU A 124 -2.29 17.61 4.69
C LEU A 124 -1.53 17.38 5.99
N LEU A 125 -2.25 17.34 7.12
CA LEU A 125 -1.68 17.00 8.42
C LEU A 125 -1.12 15.57 8.44
N TYR A 126 -1.82 14.59 7.87
CA TYR A 126 -1.33 13.22 7.73
C TYR A 126 -0.01 13.17 6.95
N TYR A 127 0.12 13.91 5.84
CA TYR A 127 1.37 13.95 5.07
C TYR A 127 2.52 14.56 5.88
N ILE A 128 2.29 15.62 6.64
CA ILE A 128 3.31 16.23 7.51
C ILE A 128 3.80 15.20 8.54
N VAL A 129 2.87 14.52 9.22
CA VAL A 129 3.20 13.48 10.21
C VAL A 129 3.94 12.32 9.58
N ILE A 130 3.51 11.85 8.41
CA ILE A 130 4.13 10.73 7.68
C ILE A 130 5.55 11.08 7.24
N ILE A 131 5.78 12.27 6.68
CA ILE A 131 7.11 12.71 6.27
C ILE A 131 8.05 12.78 7.46
N TRP A 132 7.59 13.35 8.58
CA TRP A 132 8.35 13.39 9.82
C TRP A 132 8.66 11.98 10.35
N LEU A 133 7.68 11.08 10.29
CA LEU A 133 7.82 9.69 10.73
C LEU A 133 8.83 8.92 9.86
N ILE A 134 8.84 9.12 8.54
CA ILE A 134 9.80 8.47 7.62
C ILE A 134 11.22 8.96 7.90
N GLN A 135 11.41 10.25 8.21
CA GLN A 135 12.72 10.80 8.57
C GLN A 135 13.26 10.20 9.89
N HIS A 136 12.38 9.81 10.80
CA HIS A 136 12.70 9.24 12.11
C HIS A 136 12.14 7.82 12.27
N LEU A 137 12.40 6.95 11.28
CA LEU A 137 11.90 5.57 11.29
C LEU A 137 12.46 4.81 12.49
N THR A 138 11.66 4.71 13.52
CA THR A 138 11.88 3.85 14.68
C THR A 138 10.65 2.98 14.89
N VAL A 139 10.85 1.78 15.44
CA VAL A 139 9.73 0.87 15.75
C VAL A 139 8.66 1.57 16.60
N ARG A 140 9.08 2.38 17.56
CA ARG A 140 8.19 3.17 18.43
C ARG A 140 7.29 4.12 17.62
N ASN A 141 7.84 4.79 16.59
CA ASN A 141 7.09 5.77 15.80
C ASN A 141 6.09 5.09 14.87
N VAL A 142 6.39 3.89 14.38
CA VAL A 142 5.44 3.06 13.61
C VAL A 142 4.26 2.64 14.51
N PHE A 143 4.53 2.22 15.76
CA PHE A 143 3.46 1.92 16.73
C PHE A 143 2.59 3.13 17.04
N LEU A 144 3.17 4.34 17.16
CA LEU A 144 2.41 5.57 17.35
C LEU A 144 1.47 5.84 16.18
N LEU A 145 1.90 5.60 14.94
CA LEU A 145 1.03 5.75 13.78
C LEU A 145 -0.11 4.73 13.78
N ILE A 146 0.18 3.46 14.08
CA ILE A 146 -0.86 2.43 14.20
C ILE A 146 -1.86 2.82 15.30
N PHE A 147 -1.38 3.28 16.44
CA PHE A 147 -2.24 3.77 17.51
C PHE A 147 -3.11 4.95 17.06
N PHE A 148 -2.54 5.89 16.30
CA PHE A 148 -3.28 7.03 15.76
C PHE A 148 -4.35 6.60 14.76
N LEU A 149 -4.06 5.62 13.89
CA LEU A 149 -5.03 5.04 12.96
C LEU A 149 -6.16 4.32 13.71
N LEU A 150 -5.84 3.55 14.74
CA LEU A 150 -6.84 2.89 15.59
C LEU A 150 -7.70 3.90 16.35
N PHE A 151 -7.10 4.98 16.85
CA PHE A 151 -7.84 6.06 17.48
C PHE A 151 -8.80 6.72 16.49
N HIS A 152 -8.34 7.02 15.27
CA HIS A 152 -9.19 7.57 14.22
C HIS A 152 -10.33 6.60 13.83
N SER A 153 -10.07 5.31 13.75
CA SER A 153 -11.11 4.29 13.52
C SER A 153 -12.18 4.32 14.63
N ASN A 154 -11.79 4.47 15.89
CA ASN A 154 -12.74 4.54 17.01
C ASN A 154 -13.64 5.79 16.96
N LEU A 155 -13.19 6.89 16.36
CA LEU A 155 -14.04 8.06 16.16
C LEU A 155 -15.25 7.76 15.26
N CYS A 156 -15.15 6.77 14.37
CA CYS A 156 -16.28 6.30 13.57
C CYS A 156 -17.40 5.70 14.43
N TYR A 157 -17.05 4.99 15.49
CA TYR A 157 -18.01 4.35 16.39
C TYR A 157 -18.67 5.34 17.39
N LEU A 158 -18.00 6.45 17.68
CA LEU A 158 -18.50 7.48 18.58
C LEU A 158 -19.49 8.43 17.90
N ASP A 159 -19.48 8.50 16.58
CA ASP A 159 -20.35 9.37 15.80
C ASP A 159 -21.70 8.69 15.55
N LYS A 160 -22.68 8.94 16.43
CA LYS A 160 -24.06 8.41 16.37
C LYS A 160 -24.85 8.80 15.12
N SER A 161 -24.33 9.66 14.26
CA SER A 161 -25.00 10.16 13.05
C SER A 161 -24.87 9.24 11.83
N MET A 162 -24.08 8.17 11.91
CA MET A 162 -23.97 7.19 10.82
C MET A 162 -25.10 6.15 10.92
N SER A 163 -26.15 6.32 10.15
CA SER A 163 -27.04 5.23 9.75
C SER A 163 -26.30 4.37 8.71
N ILE A 164 -25.97 3.14 9.05
CA ILE A 164 -25.48 2.16 8.09
C ILE A 164 -26.69 1.79 7.22
N THR A 165 -26.81 2.39 6.05
CA THR A 165 -27.70 1.87 5.00
C THR A 165 -26.98 0.71 4.35
N THR A 166 -27.27 -0.52 4.79
CA THR A 166 -26.99 -1.72 4.01
C THR A 166 -27.84 -1.63 2.74
N LEU A 167 -27.19 -1.43 1.60
CA LEU A 167 -27.79 -1.64 0.30
C LEU A 167 -27.90 -3.16 0.12
N ASP A 168 -29.13 -3.69 0.26
CA ASP A 168 -29.50 -5.02 -0.16
C ASP A 168 -29.45 -5.17 -1.68
#